data_23904b3de54ce63968ab4aa3009d9d83
#
_entry.id   23904b3de54ce63968ab4aa3009d9d83
#
_cell.length_a   1.000
_cell.length_b   1.000
_cell.length_c   1.000
_cell.angle_alpha   90.00
_cell.angle_beta   90.00
_cell.angle_gamma   90.00
#
_symmetry.space_group_name_H-M   'P 1'
#
loop_
_entity.id
_entity.type
_entity.pdbx_description
1 polymer ?
#
loop_
_entity_poly.entity_id
_entity_poly.type
_entity_poly.pdbx_seq_one_letter_code
_entity_poly.pdbx_strand_id
1 'polypeptide(L)'
;MSWIYHDSAIEGVVYSQEELLAAFDQGTVSDPAMLPAYDEIRQHKSAIDLIREMADKKKAPPITLDTIKLIYCALAPEENETKGPPKYRKEMPLHRLYFHEITTPDKIGPKLRQLIDWVNSPEAKRATHPVRLAAKAHYQLLHIYPFAKHSGKVARLFMNLLLLRHGFPPVIIHSTERQQYYEALRADQNDMAALVHASFRSSIESAIKFFESLGY
;
A
#
# COMPACT_ATOMS: atom_id res chain seq x y z
N MET A 1 -11.34 1.21 -9.03
CA MET A 1 -11.25 -0.21 -9.45
C MET A 1 -9.83 -0.58 -9.90
N SER A 2 -9.22 0.10 -10.86
CA SER A 2 -7.86 -0.22 -11.36
C SER A 2 -6.80 -0.35 -10.24
N TRP A 3 -6.78 0.55 -9.27
CA TRP A 3 -5.86 0.45 -8.13
C TRP A 3 -6.03 -0.88 -7.36
N ILE A 4 -7.25 -1.25 -6.99
CA ILE A 4 -7.52 -2.49 -6.25
C ILE A 4 -7.12 -3.71 -7.07
N TYR A 5 -7.45 -3.71 -8.37
CA TYR A 5 -7.07 -4.77 -9.29
C TYR A 5 -5.56 -5.01 -9.31
N HIS A 6 -4.79 -3.98 -9.64
CA HIS A 6 -3.33 -4.11 -9.78
C HIS A 6 -2.64 -4.44 -8.45
N ASP A 7 -3.08 -3.81 -7.37
CA ASP A 7 -2.51 -4.00 -6.04
C ASP A 7 -2.73 -5.43 -5.51
N SER A 8 -3.89 -6.02 -5.78
CA SER A 8 -4.18 -7.41 -5.44
C SER A 8 -3.45 -8.39 -6.35
N ALA A 9 -3.38 -8.11 -7.67
CA ALA A 9 -2.71 -8.96 -8.64
C ALA A 9 -1.19 -9.06 -8.42
N ILE A 10 -0.54 -8.02 -7.89
CA ILE A 10 0.86 -8.08 -7.43
C ILE A 10 1.03 -9.17 -6.36
N GLU A 11 0.06 -9.36 -5.48
CA GLU A 11 0.09 -10.40 -4.46
C GLU A 11 -0.41 -11.76 -4.94
N GLY A 12 -0.86 -11.86 -6.20
CA GLY A 12 -1.30 -13.10 -6.83
C GLY A 12 -2.82 -13.33 -6.77
N VAL A 13 -3.59 -12.33 -6.32
CA VAL A 13 -5.05 -12.37 -6.31
C VAL A 13 -5.55 -11.54 -7.49
N VAL A 14 -6.18 -12.19 -8.47
CA VAL A 14 -6.69 -11.54 -9.68
C VAL A 14 -8.21 -11.55 -9.64
N TYR A 15 -8.81 -10.37 -9.60
CA TYR A 15 -10.24 -10.19 -9.70
C TYR A 15 -10.65 -9.91 -11.14
N SER A 16 -11.78 -10.47 -11.58
CA SER A 16 -12.43 -10.08 -12.82
C SER A 16 -13.05 -8.67 -12.72
N GLN A 17 -13.33 -8.06 -13.86
CA GLN A 17 -14.05 -6.78 -13.88
C GLN A 17 -15.46 -6.91 -13.26
N GLU A 18 -16.11 -8.05 -13.49
CA GLU A 18 -17.44 -8.35 -12.95
C GLU A 18 -17.43 -8.45 -11.41
N GLU A 19 -16.42 -9.13 -10.83
CA GLU A 19 -16.24 -9.22 -9.38
C GLU A 19 -15.99 -7.85 -8.76
N LEU A 20 -15.16 -7.02 -9.39
CA LEU A 20 -14.89 -5.66 -8.93
C LEU A 20 -16.14 -4.78 -8.97
N LEU A 21 -16.97 -4.89 -10.03
CA LEU A 21 -18.21 -4.15 -10.14
C LEU A 21 -19.23 -4.64 -9.12
N ALA A 22 -19.42 -5.96 -9.01
CA ALA A 22 -20.38 -6.57 -8.09
C ALA A 22 -20.05 -6.25 -6.63
N ALA A 23 -18.76 -6.16 -6.26
CA ALA A 23 -18.36 -5.79 -4.91
C ALA A 23 -18.82 -4.40 -4.49
N PHE A 24 -19.03 -3.48 -5.45
CA PHE A 24 -19.51 -2.10 -5.20
C PHE A 24 -21.01 -1.94 -5.43
N ASP A 25 -21.65 -2.92 -6.07
CA ASP A 25 -23.10 -2.94 -6.17
C ASP A 25 -23.71 -3.32 -4.81
N GLN A 26 -24.74 -2.58 -4.38
CA GLN A 26 -25.46 -2.86 -3.14
C GLN A 26 -26.56 -3.94 -3.33
N GLY A 27 -26.59 -4.55 -4.51
CA GLY A 27 -27.52 -5.65 -4.83
C GLY A 27 -27.24 -6.92 -4.03
N THR A 28 -28.15 -7.85 -4.08
CA THR A 28 -28.00 -9.19 -3.47
C THR A 28 -26.85 -9.94 -4.15
N VAL A 29 -25.90 -10.39 -3.36
CA VAL A 29 -24.82 -11.25 -3.82
C VAL A 29 -25.43 -12.56 -4.32
N SER A 30 -25.33 -12.83 -5.61
CA SER A 30 -25.91 -14.01 -6.25
C SER A 30 -25.21 -15.32 -5.84
N ASP A 31 -23.93 -15.25 -5.45
CA ASP A 31 -23.16 -16.40 -4.98
C ASP A 31 -22.52 -16.11 -3.63
N PRO A 32 -22.97 -16.76 -2.54
CA PRO A 32 -22.39 -16.60 -1.21
C PRO A 32 -20.89 -16.96 -1.12
N ALA A 33 -20.38 -17.82 -2.01
CA ALA A 33 -18.95 -18.16 -2.06
C ALA A 33 -18.07 -16.96 -2.43
N MET A 34 -18.62 -15.95 -3.07
CA MET A 34 -17.90 -14.73 -3.47
C MET A 34 -17.85 -13.66 -2.37
N LEU A 35 -18.61 -13.81 -1.28
CA LEU A 35 -18.65 -12.83 -0.19
C LEU A 35 -17.26 -12.48 0.36
N PRO A 36 -16.35 -13.43 0.64
CA PRO A 36 -15.02 -13.07 1.15
C PRO A 36 -14.21 -12.22 0.17
N ALA A 37 -14.32 -12.48 -1.15
CA ALA A 37 -13.66 -11.69 -2.18
C ALA A 37 -14.22 -10.26 -2.25
N TYR A 38 -15.54 -10.13 -2.19
CA TYR A 38 -16.20 -8.81 -2.20
C TYR A 38 -15.85 -8.00 -0.94
N ASP A 39 -15.80 -8.64 0.21
CA ASP A 39 -15.40 -7.98 1.46
C ASP A 39 -13.95 -7.50 1.38
N GLU A 40 -13.04 -8.30 0.85
CA GLU A 40 -11.64 -7.89 0.64
C GLU A 40 -11.53 -6.68 -0.31
N ILE A 41 -12.31 -6.65 -1.40
CA ILE A 41 -12.36 -5.52 -2.33
C ILE A 41 -12.89 -4.26 -1.63
N ARG A 42 -13.96 -4.37 -0.84
CA ARG A 42 -14.56 -3.26 -0.07
C ARG A 42 -13.61 -2.73 1.00
N GLN A 43 -12.96 -3.61 1.73
CA GLN A 43 -11.94 -3.27 2.73
C GLN A 43 -10.77 -2.52 2.09
N HIS A 44 -10.31 -2.99 0.93
CA HIS A 44 -9.24 -2.30 0.21
C HIS A 44 -9.67 -0.90 -0.25
N LYS A 45 -10.90 -0.75 -0.76
CA LYS A 45 -11.47 0.58 -1.08
C LYS A 45 -11.51 1.46 0.16
N SER A 46 -11.99 0.96 1.28
CA SER A 46 -12.05 1.71 2.54
C SER A 46 -10.68 2.17 3.00
N ALA A 47 -9.65 1.34 2.82
CA ALA A 47 -8.27 1.72 3.12
C ALA A 47 -7.73 2.82 2.18
N ILE A 48 -8.11 2.79 0.90
CA ILE A 48 -7.78 3.85 -0.07
C ILE A 48 -8.46 5.16 0.32
N ASP A 49 -9.74 5.12 0.67
CA ASP A 49 -10.50 6.31 1.09
C ASP A 49 -9.91 6.88 2.39
N LEU A 50 -9.56 6.03 3.36
CA LEU A 50 -8.88 6.41 4.59
C LEU A 50 -7.58 7.19 4.32
N ILE A 51 -6.69 6.69 3.46
CA ILE A 51 -5.43 7.39 3.20
C ILE A 51 -5.63 8.71 2.45
N ARG A 52 -6.68 8.82 1.64
CA ARG A 52 -7.08 10.09 0.99
C ARG A 52 -7.54 11.11 2.03
N GLU A 53 -8.37 10.70 2.99
CA GLU A 53 -8.80 11.54 4.10
C GLU A 53 -7.61 11.97 4.97
N MET A 54 -6.73 11.04 5.32
CA MET A 54 -5.52 11.30 6.10
C MET A 54 -4.52 12.21 5.38
N ALA A 55 -4.63 12.33 4.07
CA ALA A 55 -3.77 13.20 3.25
C ALA A 55 -4.26 14.65 3.17
N ASP A 56 -5.50 14.94 3.58
CA ASP A 56 -6.02 16.30 3.58
C ASP A 56 -5.16 17.22 4.43
N LYS A 57 -4.48 18.17 3.77
CA LYS A 57 -3.51 19.10 4.38
C LYS A 57 -4.08 19.93 5.53
N LYS A 58 -5.39 20.17 5.54
CA LYS A 58 -6.06 20.96 6.58
C LYS A 58 -6.22 20.21 7.90
N LYS A 59 -6.19 18.87 7.86
CA LYS A 59 -6.47 17.99 9.00
C LYS A 59 -5.45 16.87 9.17
N ALA A 60 -4.36 16.87 8.39
CA ALA A 60 -3.41 15.78 8.34
C ALA A 60 -2.74 15.56 9.72
N PRO A 61 -3.05 14.48 10.44
CA PRO A 61 -2.36 14.17 11.67
C PRO A 61 -0.89 13.83 11.37
N PRO A 62 0.03 13.96 12.33
CA PRO A 62 1.41 13.51 12.13
C PRO A 62 1.44 12.03 11.77
N ILE A 63 2.43 11.62 10.98
CA ILE A 63 2.67 10.20 10.69
C ILE A 63 3.21 9.53 11.96
N THR A 64 2.53 8.51 12.42
CA THR A 64 2.88 7.76 13.63
C THR A 64 2.81 6.25 13.37
N LEU A 65 3.16 5.46 14.37
CA LEU A 65 2.94 4.00 14.32
C LEU A 65 1.46 3.65 14.14
N ASP A 66 0.58 4.46 14.73
CA ASP A 66 -0.87 4.25 14.61
C ASP A 66 -1.37 4.51 13.20
N THR A 67 -0.70 5.38 12.42
CA THR A 67 -0.98 5.53 10.98
C THR A 67 -0.89 4.20 10.24
N ILE A 68 0.18 3.44 10.47
CA ILE A 68 0.38 2.12 9.84
C ILE A 68 -0.67 1.12 10.33
N LYS A 69 -0.99 1.14 11.63
CA LYS A 69 -2.01 0.27 12.20
C LYS A 69 -3.42 0.58 11.68
N LEU A 70 -3.77 1.86 11.55
CA LEU A 70 -5.06 2.28 10.98
C LEU A 70 -5.24 1.82 9.54
N ILE A 71 -4.21 1.93 8.71
CA ILE A 71 -4.23 1.40 7.35
C ILE A 71 -4.44 -0.13 7.37
N TYR A 72 -3.76 -0.83 8.27
CA TYR A 72 -3.95 -2.28 8.43
C TYR A 72 -5.37 -2.64 8.90
N CYS A 73 -5.92 -1.94 9.90
CA CYS A 73 -7.27 -2.17 10.39
C CYS A 73 -8.34 -1.94 9.32
N ALA A 74 -8.13 -1.00 8.40
CA ALA A 74 -9.04 -0.79 7.28
C ALA A 74 -9.03 -1.96 6.28
N LEU A 75 -7.91 -2.69 6.18
CA LEU A 75 -7.78 -3.89 5.35
C LEU A 75 -8.20 -5.19 6.06
N ALA A 76 -8.24 -5.18 7.40
CA ALA A 76 -8.56 -6.33 8.24
C ALA A 76 -9.38 -5.87 9.47
N PRO A 77 -10.63 -5.41 9.26
CA PRO A 77 -11.45 -4.87 10.35
C PRO A 77 -11.74 -5.88 11.45
N GLU A 78 -11.80 -7.16 11.13
CA GLU A 78 -11.98 -8.25 12.08
C GLU A 78 -10.89 -8.33 13.15
N GLU A 79 -9.68 -7.86 12.84
CA GLU A 79 -8.56 -7.82 13.80
C GLU A 79 -8.74 -6.71 14.84
N ASN A 80 -9.52 -5.68 14.53
CA ASN A 80 -9.78 -4.54 15.42
C ASN A 80 -10.92 -4.82 16.40
N GLU A 81 -11.96 -5.52 15.94
CA GLU A 81 -13.20 -5.73 16.71
C GLU A 81 -13.02 -6.68 17.90
N THR A 82 -12.11 -7.63 17.81
CA THR A 82 -12.05 -8.74 18.78
C THR A 82 -10.90 -8.67 19.79
N LYS A 83 -9.86 -7.88 19.56
CA LYS A 83 -8.58 -8.04 20.30
C LYS A 83 -7.83 -6.76 20.70
N GLY A 84 -8.44 -5.58 20.54
CA GLY A 84 -7.74 -4.30 20.73
C GLY A 84 -6.79 -3.99 19.56
N PRO A 85 -5.80 -3.10 19.73
CA PRO A 85 -4.95 -2.65 18.63
C PRO A 85 -4.24 -3.82 17.93
N PRO A 86 -4.10 -3.79 16.60
CA PRO A 86 -3.54 -4.88 15.83
C PRO A 86 -2.12 -5.22 16.30
N LYS A 87 -1.84 -6.50 16.38
CA LYS A 87 -0.55 -7.02 16.84
C LYS A 87 0.35 -7.30 15.64
N TYR A 88 1.64 -7.07 15.84
CA TYR A 88 2.62 -7.49 14.86
C TYR A 88 2.73 -9.03 14.83
N ARG A 89 3.13 -9.57 13.67
CA ARG A 89 3.35 -11.02 13.52
C ARG A 89 4.36 -11.52 14.56
N LYS A 90 4.16 -12.75 15.00
CA LYS A 90 5.05 -13.46 15.92
C LYS A 90 5.93 -14.48 15.22
N GLU A 91 5.59 -14.84 14.00
CA GLU A 91 6.25 -15.89 13.21
C GLU A 91 6.88 -15.30 11.94
N MET A 92 7.80 -16.05 11.36
CA MET A 92 8.39 -15.74 10.07
C MET A 92 7.51 -16.36 8.96
N PRO A 93 6.90 -15.57 8.08
CA PRO A 93 6.16 -16.10 6.95
C PRO A 93 7.12 -16.66 5.89
N LEU A 94 7.46 -17.94 6.00
CA LEU A 94 8.49 -18.61 5.20
C LEU A 94 8.28 -18.42 3.68
N HIS A 95 7.03 -18.41 3.22
CA HIS A 95 6.71 -18.16 1.82
C HIS A 95 7.18 -16.78 1.31
N ARG A 96 7.37 -15.80 2.19
CA ARG A 96 7.86 -14.45 1.82
C ARG A 96 9.36 -14.39 1.66
N LEU A 97 10.12 -15.25 2.30
CA LEU A 97 11.57 -15.32 2.15
C LEU A 97 12.03 -15.63 0.72
N TYR A 98 11.15 -16.24 -0.10
CA TYR A 98 11.41 -16.41 -1.53
C TYR A 98 11.44 -15.09 -2.31
N PHE A 99 10.78 -14.05 -1.81
CA PHE A 99 10.67 -12.77 -2.50
C PHE A 99 11.74 -11.78 -2.05
N HIS A 100 11.98 -11.65 -0.76
CA HIS A 100 13.00 -10.77 -0.17
C HIS A 100 13.18 -11.09 1.32
N GLU A 101 14.27 -10.63 1.89
CA GLU A 101 14.50 -10.74 3.34
C GLU A 101 13.53 -9.85 4.12
N ILE A 102 13.08 -10.34 5.27
CA ILE A 102 12.20 -9.62 6.17
C ILE A 102 12.73 -9.66 7.61
N THR A 103 12.40 -8.63 8.36
CA THR A 103 12.82 -8.44 9.75
C THR A 103 12.27 -9.54 10.66
N THR A 104 13.07 -10.00 11.62
CA THR A 104 12.62 -10.94 12.67
C THR A 104 11.56 -10.31 13.58
N PRO A 105 10.61 -11.07 14.14
CA PRO A 105 9.49 -10.52 14.91
C PRO A 105 9.89 -9.60 16.06
N ASP A 106 10.95 -9.91 16.78
CA ASP A 106 11.50 -9.12 17.90
C ASP A 106 11.97 -7.72 17.50
N LYS A 107 12.37 -7.53 16.24
CA LYS A 107 12.89 -6.26 15.70
C LYS A 107 11.86 -5.41 15.00
N ILE A 108 10.62 -5.90 14.79
CA ILE A 108 9.57 -5.16 14.07
C ILE A 108 9.29 -3.81 14.72
N GLY A 109 9.00 -3.78 16.03
CA GLY A 109 8.67 -2.55 16.73
C GLY A 109 9.77 -1.48 16.68
N PRO A 110 11.03 -1.81 17.00
CA PRO A 110 12.17 -0.89 16.85
C PRO A 110 12.33 -0.37 15.41
N LYS A 111 12.25 -1.25 14.41
CA LYS A 111 12.40 -0.88 13.00
C LYS A 111 11.27 0.03 12.50
N LEU A 112 10.04 -0.21 12.93
CA LEU A 112 8.92 0.69 12.60
C LEU A 112 9.11 2.07 13.22
N ARG A 113 9.55 2.17 14.47
CA ARG A 113 9.87 3.47 15.08
C ARG A 113 10.94 4.20 14.29
N GLN A 114 12.03 3.51 13.94
CA GLN A 114 13.11 4.08 13.13
C GLN A 114 12.59 4.59 11.76
N LEU A 115 11.70 3.84 11.10
CA LEU A 115 11.08 4.26 9.84
C LEU A 115 10.25 5.53 10.03
N ILE A 116 9.40 5.58 11.07
CA ILE A 116 8.53 6.74 11.34
C ILE A 116 9.37 7.97 11.69
N ASP A 117 10.38 7.82 12.54
CA ASP A 117 11.29 8.91 12.90
C ASP A 117 12.01 9.46 11.67
N TRP A 118 12.48 8.57 10.78
CA TRP A 118 13.14 8.96 9.54
C TRP A 118 12.18 9.71 8.60
N VAL A 119 10.97 9.20 8.36
CA VAL A 119 9.97 9.85 7.48
C VAL A 119 9.59 11.23 7.99
N ASN A 120 9.56 11.42 9.31
CA ASN A 120 9.22 12.70 9.93
C ASN A 120 10.42 13.66 10.05
N SER A 121 11.66 13.18 9.90
CA SER A 121 12.85 13.99 10.13
C SER A 121 12.96 15.15 9.12
N PRO A 122 13.38 16.34 9.59
CA PRO A 122 13.63 17.47 8.71
C PRO A 122 14.70 17.17 7.65
N GLU A 123 15.70 16.36 8.00
CA GLU A 123 16.80 15.96 7.13
C GLU A 123 16.28 15.14 5.95
N ALA A 124 15.47 14.11 6.20
CA ALA A 124 14.90 13.29 5.13
C ALA A 124 14.01 14.13 4.19
N LYS A 125 13.21 15.02 4.75
CA LYS A 125 12.30 15.90 3.99
C LYS A 125 13.04 16.93 3.13
N ARG A 126 14.20 17.44 3.58
CA ARG A 126 15.01 18.40 2.83
C ARG A 126 15.92 17.75 1.81
N ALA A 127 16.51 16.60 2.16
CA ALA A 127 17.52 15.94 1.34
C ALA A 127 16.93 15.02 0.27
N THR A 128 15.63 14.69 0.34
CA THR A 128 15.04 13.66 -0.52
C THR A 128 13.76 14.18 -1.17
N HIS A 129 13.68 14.07 -2.50
CA HIS A 129 12.45 14.37 -3.23
C HIS A 129 11.29 13.49 -2.71
N PRO A 130 10.05 14.03 -2.54
CA PRO A 130 8.93 13.31 -1.93
C PRO A 130 8.64 11.94 -2.55
N VAL A 131 8.71 11.81 -3.87
CA VAL A 131 8.51 10.52 -4.57
C VAL A 131 9.57 9.51 -4.15
N ARG A 132 10.82 9.93 -4.05
CA ARG A 132 11.92 9.07 -3.61
C ARG A 132 11.83 8.71 -2.13
N LEU A 133 11.38 9.65 -1.29
CA LEU A 133 11.12 9.41 0.13
C LEU A 133 10.03 8.36 0.31
N ALA A 134 8.92 8.50 -0.41
CA ALA A 134 7.80 7.55 -0.37
C ALA A 134 8.21 6.15 -0.85
N ALA A 135 8.99 6.06 -1.94
CA ALA A 135 9.51 4.79 -2.45
C ALA A 135 10.46 4.10 -1.46
N LYS A 136 11.35 4.85 -0.80
CA LYS A 136 12.22 4.32 0.24
C LYS A 136 11.46 3.87 1.48
N ALA A 137 10.44 4.63 1.90
CA ALA A 137 9.57 4.25 3.00
C ALA A 137 8.81 2.95 2.70
N HIS A 138 8.31 2.80 1.48
CA HIS A 138 7.69 1.57 0.99
C HIS A 138 8.65 0.38 1.06
N TYR A 139 9.85 0.52 0.51
CA TYR A 139 10.89 -0.51 0.55
C TYR A 139 11.20 -0.96 1.99
N GLN A 140 11.44 0.01 2.89
CA GLN A 140 11.74 -0.29 4.28
C GLN A 140 10.57 -0.99 4.98
N LEU A 141 9.32 -0.54 4.76
CA LEU A 141 8.15 -1.14 5.39
C LEU A 141 7.91 -2.58 4.91
N LEU A 142 8.21 -2.89 3.64
CA LEU A 142 8.18 -4.25 3.12
C LEU A 142 9.25 -5.15 3.74
N HIS A 143 10.45 -4.64 3.99
CA HIS A 143 11.51 -5.38 4.70
C HIS A 143 11.19 -5.56 6.19
N ILE A 144 10.43 -4.64 6.80
CA ILE A 144 9.92 -4.83 8.15
C ILE A 144 8.81 -5.89 8.17
N TYR A 145 7.90 -5.85 7.21
CA TYR A 145 6.77 -6.78 7.05
C TYR A 145 6.02 -7.02 8.36
N PRO A 146 5.36 -5.99 8.92
CA PRO A 146 4.92 -6.02 10.32
C PRO A 146 3.76 -6.98 10.62
N PHE A 147 2.89 -7.25 9.66
CA PHE A 147 1.67 -8.04 9.86
C PHE A 147 1.75 -9.38 9.13
N ALA A 148 1.04 -10.39 9.62
CA ALA A 148 1.00 -11.70 9.01
C ALA A 148 0.31 -11.69 7.62
N LYS A 149 -0.72 -10.84 7.48
CA LYS A 149 -1.46 -10.60 6.23
C LYS A 149 -1.34 -9.12 5.84
N HIS A 150 -1.59 -8.81 4.58
CA HIS A 150 -1.73 -7.46 4.03
C HIS A 150 -0.51 -6.52 4.21
N SER A 151 0.63 -6.97 4.73
CA SER A 151 1.81 -6.10 4.88
C SER A 151 2.24 -5.45 3.56
N GLY A 152 2.08 -6.14 2.43
CA GLY A 152 2.33 -5.58 1.10
C GLY A 152 1.36 -4.44 0.76
N LYS A 153 0.06 -4.68 0.91
CA LYS A 153 -0.98 -3.65 0.68
C LYS A 153 -0.78 -2.45 1.61
N VAL A 154 -0.48 -2.69 2.90
CA VAL A 154 -0.17 -1.62 3.87
C VAL A 154 1.02 -0.78 3.41
N ALA A 155 2.09 -1.42 2.93
CA ALA A 155 3.28 -0.69 2.48
C ALA A 155 3.01 0.17 1.24
N ARG A 156 2.25 -0.32 0.27
CA ARG A 156 1.88 0.45 -0.93
C ARG A 156 0.90 1.58 -0.60
N LEU A 157 -0.07 1.35 0.29
CA LEU A 157 -0.97 2.40 0.79
C LEU A 157 -0.23 3.46 1.59
N PHE A 158 0.73 3.07 2.42
CA PHE A 158 1.57 4.01 3.17
C PHE A 158 2.43 4.87 2.23
N MET A 159 3.03 4.28 1.20
CA MET A 159 3.73 5.02 0.14
C MET A 159 2.80 6.08 -0.49
N ASN A 160 1.60 5.67 -0.85
CA ASN A 160 0.63 6.56 -1.50
C ASN A 160 0.10 7.65 -0.55
N LEU A 161 -0.06 7.37 0.74
CA LEU A 161 -0.34 8.40 1.74
C LEU A 161 0.75 9.47 1.77
N LEU A 162 2.03 9.07 1.75
CA LEU A 162 3.14 10.02 1.73
C LEU A 162 3.14 10.87 0.45
N LEU A 163 2.87 10.28 -0.71
CA LEU A 163 2.74 11.00 -1.97
C LEU A 163 1.61 12.03 -1.93
N LEU A 164 0.41 11.60 -1.55
CA LEU A 164 -0.77 12.45 -1.44
C LEU A 164 -0.55 13.63 -0.49
N ARG A 165 0.10 13.44 0.65
CA ARG A 165 0.45 14.51 1.60
C ARG A 165 1.37 15.57 1.02
N HIS A 166 2.19 15.19 0.05
CA HIS A 166 3.06 16.13 -0.66
C HIS A 166 2.42 16.71 -1.92
N GLY A 167 1.15 16.40 -2.20
CA GLY A 167 0.41 16.91 -3.35
C GLY A 167 0.69 16.17 -4.65
N PHE A 168 1.31 14.99 -4.57
CA PHE A 168 1.50 14.11 -5.72
C PHE A 168 0.34 13.13 -5.87
N PRO A 169 -0.04 12.75 -7.09
CA PRO A 169 -1.01 11.69 -7.31
C PRO A 169 -0.47 10.33 -6.80
N PRO A 170 -1.37 9.38 -6.52
CA PRO A 170 -0.96 8.04 -6.11
C PRO A 170 -0.26 7.31 -7.26
N VAL A 171 0.69 6.45 -6.90
CA VAL A 171 1.34 5.51 -7.81
C VAL A 171 0.62 4.17 -7.74
N ILE A 172 0.24 3.67 -8.90
CA ILE A 172 -0.27 2.31 -9.07
C ILE A 172 0.82 1.51 -9.79
N ILE A 173 1.39 0.53 -9.10
CA ILE A 173 2.31 -0.42 -9.70
C ILE A 173 1.45 -1.44 -10.45
N HIS A 174 1.62 -1.56 -11.76
CA HIS A 174 0.79 -2.43 -12.58
C HIS A 174 1.14 -3.92 -12.35
N SER A 175 0.16 -4.78 -12.48
CA SER A 175 0.34 -6.24 -12.35
C SER A 175 1.35 -6.81 -13.35
N THR A 176 1.51 -6.16 -14.50
CA THR A 176 2.53 -6.50 -15.51
C THR A 176 3.96 -6.22 -15.02
N GLU A 177 4.14 -5.32 -14.05
CA GLU A 177 5.42 -4.97 -13.44
C GLU A 177 5.77 -5.88 -12.24
N ARG A 178 4.94 -6.90 -11.97
CA ARG A 178 5.06 -7.78 -10.78
C ARG A 178 6.46 -8.40 -10.64
N GLN A 179 7.03 -8.89 -11.72
CA GLN A 179 8.36 -9.48 -11.70
C GLN A 179 9.42 -8.44 -11.34
N GLN A 180 9.41 -7.29 -12.00
CA GLN A 180 10.34 -6.18 -11.75
C GLN A 180 10.20 -5.65 -10.32
N TYR A 181 8.98 -5.62 -9.79
CA TYR A 181 8.71 -5.21 -8.42
C TYR A 181 9.40 -6.12 -7.39
N TYR A 182 9.32 -7.44 -7.55
CA TYR A 182 9.99 -8.36 -6.65
C TYR A 182 11.52 -8.44 -6.88
N GLU A 183 11.98 -8.17 -8.08
CA GLU A 183 13.41 -8.02 -8.37
C GLU A 183 13.98 -6.77 -7.67
N ALA A 184 13.30 -5.63 -7.76
CA ALA A 184 13.68 -4.41 -7.07
C ALA A 184 13.66 -4.56 -5.54
N LEU A 185 12.72 -5.35 -4.99
CA LEU A 185 12.69 -5.67 -3.57
C LEU A 185 13.89 -6.50 -3.11
N ARG A 186 14.37 -7.41 -3.95
CA ARG A 186 15.57 -8.22 -3.65
C ARG A 186 16.87 -7.46 -3.83
N ALA A 187 16.89 -6.48 -4.73
CA ALA A 187 18.06 -5.67 -5.01
C ALA A 187 18.29 -4.63 -3.90
N ASP A 188 17.86 -3.41 -4.10
CA ASP A 188 18.04 -2.36 -3.09
C ASP A 188 16.94 -1.27 -3.13
N GLN A 189 17.04 -0.33 -2.18
CA GLN A 189 16.09 0.78 -2.10
C GLN A 189 16.16 1.77 -3.27
N ASN A 190 17.24 1.80 -4.05
CA ASN A 190 17.38 2.69 -5.21
C ASN A 190 16.71 2.07 -6.42
N ASP A 191 16.81 0.74 -6.59
CA ASP A 191 16.10 0.01 -7.63
C ASP A 191 14.58 0.09 -7.41
N MET A 192 14.13 -0.04 -6.15
CA MET A 192 12.73 0.21 -5.82
C MET A 192 12.33 1.66 -6.10
N ALA A 193 13.17 2.63 -5.79
CA ALA A 193 12.88 4.03 -6.10
C ALA A 193 12.84 4.30 -7.62
N ALA A 194 13.67 3.64 -8.40
CA ALA A 194 13.64 3.73 -9.86
C ALA A 194 12.34 3.14 -10.44
N LEU A 195 11.92 1.97 -9.96
CA LEU A 195 10.66 1.35 -10.36
C LEU A 195 9.46 2.25 -10.01
N VAL A 196 9.37 2.72 -8.76
CA VAL A 196 8.27 3.61 -8.33
C VAL A 196 8.24 4.89 -9.16
N HIS A 197 9.41 5.45 -9.50
CA HIS A 197 9.48 6.63 -10.37
C HIS A 197 8.99 6.34 -11.80
N ALA A 198 9.32 5.18 -12.36
CA ALA A 198 8.83 4.77 -13.68
C ALA A 198 7.31 4.56 -13.67
N SER A 199 6.77 3.84 -12.67
CA SER A 199 5.33 3.64 -12.51
C SER A 199 4.59 4.96 -12.25
N PHE A 200 5.20 5.90 -11.51
CA PHE A 200 4.66 7.24 -11.29
C PHE A 200 4.51 8.01 -12.61
N ARG A 201 5.56 8.02 -13.43
CA ARG A 201 5.52 8.66 -14.75
C ARG A 201 4.45 8.04 -15.65
N SER A 202 4.39 6.71 -15.71
CA SER A 202 3.37 5.98 -16.48
C SER A 202 1.94 6.32 -16.02
N SER A 203 1.72 6.44 -14.70
CA SER A 203 0.42 6.84 -14.15
C SER A 203 0.01 8.25 -14.58
N ILE A 204 0.95 9.21 -14.59
CA ILE A 204 0.69 10.58 -15.07
C ILE A 204 0.41 10.60 -16.56
N GLU A 205 1.22 9.92 -17.37
CA GLU A 205 1.05 9.83 -18.82
C GLU A 205 -0.32 9.23 -19.18
N SER A 206 -0.75 8.20 -18.45
CA SER A 206 -2.07 7.58 -18.61
C SER A 206 -3.21 8.55 -18.24
N ALA A 207 -3.04 9.33 -17.17
CA ALA A 207 -4.02 10.33 -16.78
C ALA A 207 -4.13 11.46 -17.81
N ILE A 208 -3.00 11.95 -18.35
CA ILE A 208 -2.98 12.98 -19.39
C ILE A 208 -3.75 12.48 -20.62
N LYS A 209 -3.42 11.27 -21.13
CA LYS A 209 -4.11 10.68 -22.27
C LYS A 209 -5.63 10.53 -22.05
N PHE A 210 -6.02 10.18 -20.81
CA PHE A 210 -7.43 10.10 -20.47
C PHE A 210 -8.12 11.47 -20.56
N PHE A 211 -7.54 12.52 -20.00
CA PHE A 211 -8.10 13.88 -20.09
C PHE A 211 -8.12 14.40 -21.53
N GLU A 212 -7.07 14.17 -22.32
CA GLU A 212 -7.04 14.51 -23.75
C GLU A 212 -8.17 13.79 -24.52
N SER A 213 -8.47 12.54 -24.19
CA SER A 213 -9.57 11.78 -24.81
C SER A 213 -10.96 12.34 -24.45
N LEU A 214 -11.08 13.11 -23.37
CA LEU A 214 -12.29 13.82 -22.97
C LEU A 214 -12.38 15.25 -23.51
N GLY A 215 -11.38 15.70 -24.29
CA GLY A 215 -11.36 17.02 -24.89
C GLY A 215 -10.88 18.15 -23.97
N TYR A 216 -10.14 17.82 -22.92
CA TYR A 216 -9.47 18.79 -22.03
C TYR A 216 -8.01 19.02 -22.44
#